data_77508ae08eb632ab3bd9febc361148bf
#
_entry.id   77508ae08eb632ab3bd9febc361148bf
#
_cell.length_a   1.000
_cell.length_b   1.000
_cell.length_c   1.000
_cell.angle_alpha   90.00
_cell.angle_beta   90.00
_cell.angle_gamma   90.00
#
_symmetry.space_group_name_H-M   'P 1'
#
loop_
_entity.id
_entity.type
_entity.pdbx_description
1 polymer ?
#
loop_
_entity_poly.entity_id
_entity_poly.type
_entity_poly.pdbx_seq_one_letter_code
_entity_poly.pdbx_strand_id
1 'polypeptide(L)'
;MNEPFAFYQQSADYVRARMPFEPQIAVILGSSLGPFAGQLQDPVEIDYHEIPNFLTSTAPGHAGKLIFGTLAGKRLVCLSGRFHSYEGYDFEQLTQPVRLLKLLGVRALIVTNAAGGVNERYRPGDFMLIADQIKLNGASPLRGRNVDEFGPRFFDVTRMYTPELRALAKTCADELGIRVQEGVYFFMPGPQFETPAEIRAIRALGGDAVGMSTVTEALTAAHCGLPLLGISVITNLTAGMTGAAVTGEEVNETGAAVAGRFSRYLTKIVEEMDV
;
A
#
# COMPACT_ATOMS: atom_id res chain seq x y z
N MET A 1 11.85 8.89 -16.80
CA MET A 1 13.22 8.40 -16.41
C MET A 1 13.34 8.53 -14.91
N ASN A 2 14.05 7.61 -14.22
CA ASN A 2 14.32 7.79 -12.80
C ASN A 2 15.12 9.06 -12.55
N GLU A 3 14.67 9.84 -11.58
CA GLU A 3 15.33 11.05 -11.13
C GLU A 3 16.66 10.73 -10.41
N PRO A 4 17.63 11.64 -10.38
CA PRO A 4 18.88 11.45 -9.66
C PRO A 4 18.63 11.40 -8.15
N PHE A 5 19.53 10.78 -7.40
CA PHE A 5 19.42 10.65 -5.93
C PHE A 5 19.17 11.99 -5.22
N ALA A 6 19.85 13.05 -5.66
CA ALA A 6 19.68 14.40 -5.10
C ALA A 6 18.23 14.93 -5.17
N PHE A 7 17.43 14.48 -6.13
CA PHE A 7 16.01 14.81 -6.23
C PHE A 7 15.21 14.28 -5.03
N TYR A 8 15.44 13.04 -4.65
CA TYR A 8 14.81 12.42 -3.49
C TYR A 8 15.37 12.95 -2.17
N GLN A 9 16.66 13.29 -2.15
CA GLN A 9 17.33 13.86 -0.99
C GLN A 9 16.72 15.20 -0.59
N GLN A 10 16.40 16.08 -1.55
CA GLN A 10 15.73 17.35 -1.28
C GLN A 10 14.38 17.17 -0.57
N SER A 11 13.57 16.19 -1.03
CA SER A 11 12.31 15.85 -0.36
C SER A 11 12.55 15.36 1.07
N ALA A 12 13.55 14.49 1.25
CA ALA A 12 13.86 13.93 2.56
C ALA A 12 14.39 14.99 3.54
N ASP A 13 15.23 15.90 3.08
CA ASP A 13 15.78 16.98 3.94
C ASP A 13 14.68 17.95 4.38
N TYR A 14 13.74 18.27 3.49
CA TYR A 14 12.57 19.08 3.84
C TYR A 14 11.74 18.42 4.95
N VAL A 15 11.45 17.12 4.80
CA VAL A 15 10.65 16.36 5.79
C VAL A 15 11.42 16.20 7.09
N ARG A 16 12.73 15.88 7.07
CA ARG A 16 13.57 15.74 8.26
C ARG A 16 13.59 17.00 9.11
N ALA A 17 13.61 18.18 8.49
CA ALA A 17 13.58 19.45 9.21
C ALA A 17 12.25 19.71 9.97
N ARG A 18 11.21 18.94 9.70
CA ARG A 18 9.84 19.14 10.23
C ARG A 18 9.29 17.92 10.99
N MET A 19 9.82 16.72 10.74
CA MET A 19 9.37 15.51 11.43
C MET A 19 9.74 15.56 12.92
N PRO A 20 8.89 15.08 13.82
CA PRO A 20 9.14 15.11 15.27
C PRO A 20 10.17 14.05 15.72
N PHE A 21 10.38 13.02 14.91
CA PHE A 21 11.27 11.89 15.17
C PHE A 21 11.51 11.10 13.87
N GLU A 22 12.53 10.26 13.88
CA GLU A 22 12.77 9.25 12.83
C GLU A 22 11.78 8.10 12.96
N PRO A 23 10.93 7.84 11.95
CA PRO A 23 9.91 6.80 12.01
C PRO A 23 10.51 5.39 11.88
N GLN A 24 9.93 4.43 12.61
CA GLN A 24 10.31 3.02 12.54
C GLN A 24 9.48 2.27 11.49
N ILE A 25 8.18 2.55 11.46
CA ILE A 25 7.20 1.89 10.60
C ILE A 25 6.54 2.95 9.73
N ALA A 26 6.39 2.64 8.44
CA ALA A 26 5.53 3.40 7.55
C ALA A 26 4.27 2.61 7.19
N VAL A 27 3.14 3.32 7.07
CA VAL A 27 1.87 2.75 6.61
C VAL A 27 1.36 3.57 5.45
N ILE A 28 1.22 2.97 4.27
CA ILE A 28 0.53 3.59 3.13
C ILE A 28 -0.95 3.19 3.19
N LEU A 29 -1.80 4.17 3.45
CA LEU A 29 -3.24 3.97 3.62
C LEU A 29 -3.96 3.96 2.27
N GLY A 30 -4.69 2.89 2.01
CA GLY A 30 -5.56 2.75 0.85
C GLY A 30 -6.87 3.52 1.00
N SER A 31 -7.68 3.51 -0.07
CA SER A 31 -9.01 4.12 -0.10
C SER A 31 -9.87 3.64 1.08
N SER A 32 -10.57 4.55 1.72
CA SER A 32 -11.43 4.35 2.90
C SER A 32 -10.70 3.89 4.19
N LEU A 33 -9.37 3.74 4.18
CA LEU A 33 -8.57 3.31 5.33
C LEU A 33 -7.86 4.48 6.06
N GLY A 34 -8.05 5.71 5.58
CA GLY A 34 -7.55 6.95 6.19
C GLY A 34 -7.83 7.10 7.69
N PRO A 35 -8.99 6.66 8.22
CA PRO A 35 -9.31 6.78 9.65
C PRO A 35 -8.28 6.14 10.59
N PHE A 36 -7.48 5.19 10.15
CA PHE A 36 -6.39 4.61 10.96
C PHE A 36 -5.40 5.68 11.45
N ALA A 37 -5.06 6.67 10.61
CA ALA A 37 -4.12 7.73 11.00
C ALA A 37 -4.62 8.57 12.19
N GLY A 38 -5.94 8.63 12.40
CA GLY A 38 -6.53 9.30 13.56
C GLY A 38 -6.29 8.61 14.91
N GLN A 39 -5.67 7.41 14.92
CA GLN A 39 -5.29 6.71 16.15
C GLN A 39 -3.87 7.07 16.62
N LEU A 40 -3.10 7.77 15.81
CA LEU A 40 -1.76 8.21 16.18
C LEU A 40 -1.83 9.25 17.30
N GLN A 41 -0.97 9.08 18.31
CA GLN A 41 -0.79 10.04 19.39
C GLN A 41 0.20 11.12 18.96
N ASP A 42 -0.03 12.35 19.41
CA ASP A 42 0.79 13.53 19.13
C ASP A 42 1.07 13.72 17.62
N PRO A 43 0.04 13.77 16.77
CA PRO A 43 0.22 13.78 15.33
C PRO A 43 0.87 15.07 14.83
N VAL A 44 1.86 14.94 13.95
CA VAL A 44 2.45 16.03 13.17
C VAL A 44 2.20 15.76 11.69
N GLU A 45 1.57 16.70 11.02
CA GLU A 45 1.20 16.58 9.61
C GLU A 45 2.11 17.41 8.71
N ILE A 46 2.45 16.88 7.54
CA ILE A 46 3.14 17.57 6.46
C ILE A 46 2.39 17.30 5.18
N ASP A 47 1.89 18.36 4.54
CA ASP A 47 1.16 18.25 3.27
C ASP A 47 2.10 17.86 2.12
N TYR A 48 1.67 16.96 1.23
CA TYR A 48 2.49 16.52 0.09
C TYR A 48 2.92 17.67 -0.81
N HIS A 49 2.02 18.65 -1.03
CA HIS A 49 2.31 19.80 -1.91
C HIS A 49 3.40 20.74 -1.37
N GLU A 50 3.72 20.66 -0.07
CA GLU A 50 4.81 21.44 0.53
C GLU A 50 6.17 20.76 0.35
N ILE A 51 6.18 19.45 0.09
CA ILE A 51 7.41 18.68 -0.03
C ILE A 51 8.02 18.90 -1.43
N PRO A 52 9.22 19.45 -1.54
CA PRO A 52 9.87 19.65 -2.82
C PRO A 52 9.95 18.35 -3.62
N ASN A 53 9.66 18.41 -4.91
CA ASN A 53 9.76 17.27 -5.83
C ASN A 53 8.79 16.08 -5.52
N PHE A 54 7.85 16.25 -4.61
CA PHE A 54 6.93 15.17 -4.24
C PHE A 54 5.64 15.24 -5.08
N LEU A 55 4.98 14.10 -5.25
CA LEU A 55 3.72 14.02 -5.99
C LEU A 55 2.56 14.57 -5.14
N THR A 56 1.50 14.98 -5.83
CA THR A 56 0.23 15.34 -5.18
C THR A 56 -0.83 14.30 -5.50
N SER A 57 -1.58 13.85 -4.49
CA SER A 57 -2.69 12.94 -4.72
C SER A 57 -3.91 13.70 -5.21
N THR A 58 -4.51 13.23 -6.29
CA THR A 58 -5.72 13.78 -6.90
C THR A 58 -6.92 12.85 -6.77
N ALA A 59 -6.70 11.63 -6.32
CA ALA A 59 -7.75 10.63 -6.16
C ALA A 59 -8.70 11.02 -5.00
N PRO A 60 -10.03 10.91 -5.19
CA PRO A 60 -10.99 11.17 -4.13
C PRO A 60 -10.74 10.32 -2.87
N GLY A 61 -10.88 10.93 -1.69
CA GLY A 61 -10.69 10.23 -0.41
C GLY A 61 -9.24 10.15 0.08
N HIS A 62 -8.29 10.72 -0.64
CA HIS A 62 -6.89 10.83 -0.22
C HIS A 62 -6.59 12.23 0.33
N ALA A 63 -6.11 12.32 1.58
CA ALA A 63 -5.84 13.61 2.23
C ALA A 63 -4.58 14.30 1.72
N GLY A 64 -3.64 13.55 1.12
CA GLY A 64 -2.40 14.09 0.58
C GLY A 64 -1.40 14.55 1.65
N LYS A 65 -1.23 13.76 2.72
CA LYS A 65 -0.40 14.14 3.88
C LYS A 65 0.48 13.01 4.37
N LEU A 66 1.68 13.35 4.85
CA LEU A 66 2.43 12.55 5.81
C LEU A 66 1.92 12.88 7.21
N ILE A 67 1.58 11.85 8.00
CA ILE A 67 1.13 12.02 9.38
C ILE A 67 2.08 11.21 10.26
N PHE A 68 2.91 11.90 11.02
CA PHE A 68 3.80 11.31 12.01
C PHE A 68 3.08 11.20 13.33
N GLY A 69 3.34 10.15 14.11
CA GLY A 69 2.79 10.00 15.45
C GLY A 69 3.22 8.69 16.07
N THR A 70 2.86 8.47 17.33
CA THR A 70 3.14 7.22 18.03
C THR A 70 1.89 6.36 18.15
N LEU A 71 2.07 5.05 18.07
CA LEU A 71 1.01 4.06 18.27
C LEU A 71 1.60 2.83 18.94
N ALA A 72 1.03 2.37 20.05
CA ALA A 72 1.53 1.23 20.82
C ALA A 72 3.04 1.33 21.14
N GLY A 73 3.53 2.53 21.45
CA GLY A 73 4.95 2.80 21.75
C GLY A 73 5.88 2.82 20.53
N LYS A 74 5.39 2.63 19.31
CA LYS A 74 6.18 2.69 18.07
C LYS A 74 6.04 4.06 17.40
N ARG A 75 7.09 4.51 16.72
CA ARG A 75 7.12 5.76 15.96
C ARG A 75 6.73 5.48 14.51
N LEU A 76 5.60 6.02 14.08
CA LEU A 76 5.01 5.78 12.77
C LEU A 76 5.05 7.02 11.89
N VAL A 77 5.02 6.77 10.58
CA VAL A 77 4.57 7.72 9.57
C VAL A 77 3.50 7.06 8.72
N CYS A 78 2.31 7.68 8.67
CA CYS A 78 1.24 7.28 7.77
C CYS A 78 1.23 8.17 6.53
N LEU A 79 1.15 7.55 5.36
CA LEU A 79 0.82 8.23 4.12
C LEU A 79 -0.71 8.21 3.99
N SER A 80 -1.35 9.32 4.31
CA SER A 80 -2.80 9.51 4.14
C SER A 80 -3.10 10.00 2.74
N GLY A 81 -2.91 9.11 1.79
CA GLY A 81 -3.01 9.33 0.35
C GLY A 81 -1.96 8.51 -0.40
N ARG A 82 -2.36 8.06 -1.57
CA ARG A 82 -1.55 7.24 -2.48
C ARG A 82 -1.58 7.84 -3.87
N PHE A 83 -0.63 7.47 -4.70
CA PHE A 83 -0.54 7.87 -6.09
C PHE A 83 -0.82 6.69 -7.00
N HIS A 84 -1.55 6.93 -8.09
CA HIS A 84 -1.91 5.88 -9.03
C HIS A 84 -1.51 6.26 -10.46
N SER A 85 -1.25 5.26 -11.28
CA SER A 85 -0.94 5.51 -12.69
C SER A 85 -2.11 6.13 -13.45
N TYR A 86 -3.35 5.85 -13.06
CA TYR A 86 -4.52 6.47 -13.68
C TYR A 86 -4.69 7.96 -13.37
N GLU A 87 -3.95 8.51 -12.40
CA GLU A 87 -3.89 9.96 -12.15
C GLU A 87 -3.00 10.69 -13.16
N GLY A 88 -2.34 9.95 -14.06
CA GLY A 88 -1.45 10.50 -15.10
C GLY A 88 0.03 10.42 -14.76
N TYR A 89 0.39 9.80 -13.63
CA TYR A 89 1.78 9.62 -13.24
C TYR A 89 2.43 8.45 -13.99
N ASP A 90 3.65 8.67 -14.46
CA ASP A 90 4.50 7.60 -14.96
C ASP A 90 4.86 6.62 -13.83
N PHE A 91 5.02 5.34 -14.16
CA PHE A 91 5.35 4.31 -13.17
C PHE A 91 6.63 4.62 -12.39
N GLU A 92 7.62 5.24 -13.03
CA GLU A 92 8.87 5.64 -12.39
C GLU A 92 8.67 6.71 -11.31
N GLN A 93 7.69 7.60 -11.47
CA GLN A 93 7.34 8.63 -10.47
C GLN A 93 6.72 7.98 -9.23
N LEU A 94 5.98 6.89 -9.39
CA LEU A 94 5.33 6.16 -8.28
C LEU A 94 6.32 5.48 -7.32
N THR A 95 7.63 5.56 -7.59
CA THR A 95 8.68 5.15 -6.64
C THR A 95 8.92 6.15 -5.52
N GLN A 96 8.53 7.42 -5.71
CA GLN A 96 8.86 8.52 -4.81
C GLN A 96 8.45 8.28 -3.35
N PRO A 97 7.23 7.82 -3.03
CA PRO A 97 6.82 7.61 -1.63
C PRO A 97 7.76 6.68 -0.89
N VAL A 98 8.05 5.52 -1.47
CA VAL A 98 8.87 4.49 -0.80
C VAL A 98 10.33 4.91 -0.70
N ARG A 99 10.87 5.59 -1.72
CA ARG A 99 12.23 6.15 -1.69
C ARG A 99 12.36 7.23 -0.61
N LEU A 100 11.36 8.11 -0.48
CA LEU A 100 11.30 9.07 0.62
C LEU A 100 11.31 8.35 1.98
N LEU A 101 10.43 7.38 2.19
CA LEU A 101 10.36 6.62 3.44
C LEU A 101 11.69 5.94 3.79
N LYS A 102 12.36 5.36 2.78
CA LYS A 102 13.71 4.79 2.97
C LYS A 102 14.71 5.82 3.48
N LEU A 103 14.71 7.02 2.90
CA LEU A 103 15.59 8.10 3.32
C LEU A 103 15.24 8.65 4.71
N LEU A 104 13.98 8.58 5.13
CA LEU A 104 13.55 8.97 6.48
C LEU A 104 13.89 7.96 7.57
N GLY A 105 14.52 6.83 7.24
CA GLY A 105 14.95 5.83 8.22
C GLY A 105 13.91 4.75 8.55
N VAL A 106 12.83 4.65 7.77
CA VAL A 106 11.82 3.58 7.94
C VAL A 106 12.46 2.21 7.82
N ARG A 107 12.11 1.30 8.74
CA ARG A 107 12.65 -0.07 8.82
C ARG A 107 11.68 -1.12 8.31
N ALA A 108 10.37 -0.84 8.33
CA ALA A 108 9.35 -1.73 7.76
C ALA A 108 8.22 -0.92 7.15
N LEU A 109 7.66 -1.43 6.04
CA LEU A 109 6.57 -0.82 5.31
C LEU A 109 5.33 -1.71 5.36
N ILE A 110 4.18 -1.12 5.68
CA ILE A 110 2.87 -1.74 5.54
C ILE A 110 2.14 -1.01 4.42
N VAL A 111 1.73 -1.72 3.37
CA VAL A 111 0.88 -1.19 2.31
C VAL A 111 -0.52 -1.75 2.43
N THR A 112 -1.51 -0.89 2.39
CA THR A 112 -2.91 -1.29 2.49
C THR A 112 -3.68 -0.83 1.27
N ASN A 113 -4.71 -1.55 0.87
CA ASN A 113 -5.53 -1.16 -0.28
C ASN A 113 -6.97 -1.68 -0.17
N ALA A 114 -7.87 -1.09 -0.93
CA ALA A 114 -9.13 -1.68 -1.32
C ALA A 114 -8.90 -2.52 -2.58
N ALA A 115 -9.49 -3.71 -2.66
CA ALA A 115 -9.38 -4.61 -3.80
C ALA A 115 -10.69 -5.35 -4.07
N GLY A 116 -10.95 -5.65 -5.34
CA GLY A 116 -12.03 -6.53 -5.76
C GLY A 116 -11.65 -8.00 -5.56
N GLY A 117 -12.54 -8.78 -4.95
CA GLY A 117 -12.36 -10.22 -4.77
C GLY A 117 -12.58 -10.97 -6.07
N VAL A 118 -11.57 -11.71 -6.52
CA VAL A 118 -11.59 -12.60 -7.69
C VAL A 118 -11.78 -14.06 -7.27
N ASN A 119 -11.23 -14.42 -6.11
CA ASN A 119 -11.40 -15.75 -5.53
C ASN A 119 -12.85 -15.91 -5.00
N GLU A 120 -13.53 -16.96 -5.43
CA GLU A 120 -14.94 -17.25 -5.09
C GLU A 120 -15.20 -17.50 -3.60
N ARG A 121 -14.14 -17.78 -2.84
CA ARG A 121 -14.22 -17.97 -1.38
C ARG A 121 -14.19 -16.68 -0.60
N TYR A 122 -13.79 -15.57 -1.24
CA TYR A 122 -13.71 -14.27 -0.58
C TYR A 122 -15.09 -13.62 -0.49
N ARG A 123 -15.24 -12.76 0.50
CA ARG A 123 -16.45 -11.98 0.75
C ARG A 123 -16.10 -10.51 0.96
N PRO A 124 -16.98 -9.59 0.56
CA PRO A 124 -16.81 -8.18 0.93
C PRO A 124 -16.62 -8.04 2.44
N GLY A 125 -15.63 -7.27 2.83
CA GLY A 125 -15.21 -7.11 4.22
C GLY A 125 -14.13 -8.08 4.70
N ASP A 126 -13.72 -9.10 3.91
CA ASP A 126 -12.56 -9.92 4.23
C ASP A 126 -11.26 -9.11 4.14
N PHE A 127 -10.26 -9.48 4.95
CA PHE A 127 -8.89 -9.00 4.80
C PHE A 127 -8.04 -10.09 4.15
N MET A 128 -7.23 -9.71 3.17
CA MET A 128 -6.30 -10.61 2.49
C MET A 128 -4.87 -10.15 2.71
N LEU A 129 -4.04 -10.99 3.30
CA LEU A 129 -2.59 -10.81 3.30
C LEU A 129 -2.06 -11.11 1.90
N ILE A 130 -1.34 -10.16 1.32
CA ILE A 130 -0.76 -10.33 0.00
C ILE A 130 0.49 -11.22 0.14
N ALA A 131 0.41 -12.42 -0.43
CA ALA A 131 1.54 -13.36 -0.44
C ALA A 131 2.46 -13.13 -1.62
N ASP A 132 1.87 -12.74 -2.76
CA ASP A 132 2.55 -12.49 -4.03
C ASP A 132 1.71 -11.56 -4.91
N GLN A 133 2.26 -11.16 -6.05
CA GLN A 133 1.56 -10.30 -7.00
C GLN A 133 1.78 -10.74 -8.45
N ILE A 134 0.80 -10.43 -9.30
CA ILE A 134 0.92 -10.54 -10.76
C ILE A 134 0.78 -9.14 -11.35
N LYS A 135 1.83 -8.68 -12.06
CA LYS A 135 1.83 -7.41 -12.79
C LYS A 135 2.25 -7.66 -14.24
N LEU A 136 1.27 -7.80 -15.11
CA LEU A 136 1.48 -7.97 -16.56
C LEU A 136 1.33 -6.66 -17.33
N ASN A 137 0.61 -5.70 -16.78
CA ASN A 137 0.29 -4.42 -17.38
C ASN A 137 1.16 -3.29 -16.84
N GLY A 138 1.45 -2.32 -17.70
CA GLY A 138 2.24 -1.14 -17.37
C GLY A 138 3.75 -1.41 -17.26
N ALA A 139 4.52 -0.35 -17.27
CA ALA A 139 5.98 -0.42 -17.14
C ALA A 139 6.42 -0.83 -15.73
N SER A 140 7.66 -1.33 -15.60
CA SER A 140 8.28 -1.45 -14.28
C SER A 140 8.53 -0.06 -13.69
N PRO A 141 8.22 0.19 -12.40
CA PRO A 141 8.53 1.46 -11.76
C PRO A 141 10.05 1.74 -11.69
N LEU A 142 10.85 0.71 -11.86
CA LEU A 142 12.32 0.78 -11.80
C LEU A 142 12.98 0.73 -13.19
N ARG A 143 12.19 0.96 -14.25
CA ARG A 143 12.69 1.10 -15.62
C ARG A 143 13.57 2.35 -15.75
N GLY A 144 14.60 2.29 -16.58
CA GLY A 144 15.49 3.41 -16.84
C GLY A 144 16.82 3.30 -16.08
N ARG A 145 17.49 4.41 -15.82
CA ARG A 145 18.74 4.45 -15.07
C ARG A 145 18.52 3.97 -13.64
N ASN A 146 19.35 3.09 -13.13
CA ASN A 146 19.32 2.73 -11.71
C ASN A 146 19.76 3.90 -10.84
N VAL A 147 19.22 3.96 -9.63
CA VAL A 147 19.66 4.86 -8.56
C VAL A 147 20.28 3.97 -7.51
N ASP A 148 21.60 3.78 -7.64
CA ASP A 148 22.37 2.73 -6.95
C ASP A 148 22.31 2.87 -5.43
N GLU A 149 22.08 4.09 -4.93
CA GLU A 149 21.94 4.41 -3.51
C GLU A 149 20.72 3.75 -2.88
N PHE A 150 19.70 3.38 -3.67
CA PHE A 150 18.52 2.68 -3.17
C PHE A 150 18.64 1.16 -3.27
N GLY A 151 19.45 0.65 -4.19
CA GLY A 151 19.62 -0.77 -4.36
C GLY A 151 20.23 -1.17 -5.71
N PRO A 152 20.54 -2.46 -5.89
CA PRO A 152 21.17 -2.98 -7.09
C PRO A 152 20.20 -2.97 -8.29
N ARG A 153 20.74 -2.88 -9.52
CA ARG A 153 19.95 -2.89 -10.76
C ARG A 153 19.04 -4.12 -10.89
N PHE A 154 19.55 -5.27 -10.49
CA PHE A 154 18.83 -6.55 -10.49
C PHE A 154 18.75 -7.07 -9.06
N PHE A 155 17.55 -7.36 -8.59
CA PHE A 155 17.29 -7.77 -7.22
C PHE A 155 16.23 -8.88 -7.17
N ASP A 156 16.29 -9.70 -6.14
CA ASP A 156 15.33 -10.77 -5.91
C ASP A 156 14.02 -10.24 -5.32
N VAL A 157 12.91 -10.77 -5.80
CA VAL A 157 11.55 -10.46 -5.32
C VAL A 157 10.82 -11.68 -4.76
N THR A 158 11.50 -12.82 -4.64
CA THR A 158 10.90 -14.08 -4.17
C THR A 158 10.25 -13.93 -2.79
N ARG A 159 10.83 -13.10 -1.93
CA ARG A 159 10.34 -12.84 -0.56
C ARG A 159 9.90 -11.37 -0.38
N MET A 160 9.48 -10.70 -1.44
CA MET A 160 9.13 -9.28 -1.44
C MET A 160 8.06 -8.96 -0.37
N TYR A 161 6.97 -9.73 -0.34
CA TYR A 161 6.03 -9.72 0.78
C TYR A 161 6.59 -10.60 1.90
N THR A 162 7.17 -9.98 2.90
CA THR A 162 7.99 -10.62 3.94
C THR A 162 7.23 -11.72 4.68
N PRO A 163 7.64 -13.00 4.58
CA PRO A 163 6.90 -14.12 5.19
C PRO A 163 6.74 -14.00 6.69
N GLU A 164 7.74 -13.46 7.39
CA GLU A 164 7.74 -13.27 8.85
C GLU A 164 6.68 -12.25 9.26
N LEU A 165 6.50 -11.15 8.51
CA LEU A 165 5.47 -10.15 8.76
C LEU A 165 4.07 -10.71 8.45
N ARG A 166 3.94 -11.57 7.42
CA ARG A 166 2.67 -12.26 7.14
C ARG A 166 2.30 -13.26 8.24
N ALA A 167 3.29 -14.00 8.75
CA ALA A 167 3.08 -14.91 9.87
C ALA A 167 2.64 -14.16 11.13
N LEU A 168 3.31 -13.06 11.46
CA LEU A 168 2.93 -12.17 12.56
C LEU A 168 1.47 -11.67 12.38
N ALA A 169 1.14 -11.17 11.20
CA ALA A 169 -0.20 -10.68 10.91
C ALA A 169 -1.27 -11.77 11.07
N LYS A 170 -0.99 -13.02 10.69
CA LYS A 170 -1.90 -14.16 10.95
C LYS A 170 -2.10 -14.40 12.44
N THR A 171 -1.02 -14.44 13.23
CA THR A 171 -1.10 -14.59 14.68
C THR A 171 -1.95 -13.48 15.31
N CYS A 172 -1.73 -12.22 14.93
CA CYS A 172 -2.54 -11.10 15.40
C CYS A 172 -4.02 -11.23 15.02
N ALA A 173 -4.31 -11.75 13.82
CA ALA A 173 -5.68 -11.99 13.39
C ALA A 173 -6.36 -13.08 14.23
N ASP A 174 -5.67 -14.18 14.50
CA ASP A 174 -6.17 -15.30 15.33
C ASP A 174 -6.46 -14.83 16.75
N GLU A 175 -5.57 -14.04 17.36
CA GLU A 175 -5.77 -13.46 18.71
C GLU A 175 -6.99 -12.54 18.78
N LEU A 176 -7.29 -11.83 17.70
CA LEU A 176 -8.44 -10.92 17.61
C LEU A 176 -9.73 -11.60 17.14
N GLY A 177 -9.69 -12.87 16.78
CA GLY A 177 -10.81 -13.61 16.19
C GLY A 177 -11.19 -13.03 14.81
N ILE A 178 -10.22 -12.50 14.07
CA ILE A 178 -10.41 -11.93 12.73
C ILE A 178 -10.02 -12.97 11.69
N ARG A 179 -10.96 -13.35 10.82
CA ARG A 179 -10.64 -14.19 9.70
C ARG A 179 -9.84 -13.40 8.66
N VAL A 180 -8.67 -13.89 8.28
CA VAL A 180 -7.86 -13.35 7.20
C VAL A 180 -7.70 -14.39 6.09
N GLN A 181 -7.63 -13.92 4.86
CA GLN A 181 -7.26 -14.70 3.69
C GLN A 181 -5.77 -14.50 3.41
N GLU A 182 -5.19 -15.34 2.57
CA GLU A 182 -3.88 -15.11 1.97
C GLU A 182 -3.97 -15.40 0.48
N GLY A 183 -3.39 -14.52 -0.35
CA GLY A 183 -3.55 -14.69 -1.79
C GLY A 183 -2.66 -13.80 -2.63
N VAL A 184 -2.86 -13.90 -3.94
CA VAL A 184 -2.13 -13.19 -4.99
C VAL A 184 -2.90 -11.94 -5.41
N TYR A 185 -2.24 -10.78 -5.31
CA TYR A 185 -2.79 -9.51 -5.79
C TYR A 185 -2.50 -9.33 -7.28
N PHE A 186 -3.54 -9.15 -8.09
CA PHE A 186 -3.39 -8.86 -9.51
C PHE A 186 -3.51 -7.36 -9.76
N PHE A 187 -2.55 -6.80 -10.48
CA PHE A 187 -2.54 -5.37 -10.80
C PHE A 187 -3.20 -5.09 -12.14
N MET A 188 -4.13 -4.14 -12.14
CA MET A 188 -4.70 -3.52 -13.34
C MET A 188 -4.51 -1.99 -13.27
N PRO A 189 -4.21 -1.30 -14.38
CA PRO A 189 -3.90 0.13 -14.36
C PRO A 189 -5.12 1.02 -14.07
N GLY A 190 -6.34 0.57 -14.30
CA GLY A 190 -7.56 1.39 -14.23
C GLY A 190 -7.60 2.48 -15.31
N PRO A 191 -8.44 3.53 -15.13
CA PRO A 191 -9.37 3.79 -14.01
C PRO A 191 -10.67 2.97 -14.04
N GLN A 192 -10.99 2.30 -15.15
CA GLN A 192 -12.17 1.45 -15.26
C GLN A 192 -12.00 0.17 -14.46
N PHE A 193 -13.10 -0.34 -13.90
CA PHE A 193 -13.17 -1.69 -13.37
C PHE A 193 -13.05 -2.72 -14.52
N GLU A 194 -12.62 -3.92 -14.16
CA GLU A 194 -12.38 -5.00 -15.10
C GLU A 194 -13.66 -5.51 -15.73
N THR A 195 -13.58 -5.95 -16.97
CA THR A 195 -14.65 -6.69 -17.62
C THR A 195 -14.78 -8.12 -17.07
N PRO A 196 -15.95 -8.79 -17.20
CA PRO A 196 -16.09 -10.19 -16.79
C PRO A 196 -15.09 -11.15 -17.47
N ALA A 197 -14.62 -10.82 -18.69
CA ALA A 197 -13.62 -11.61 -19.39
C ALA A 197 -12.23 -11.45 -18.79
N GLU A 198 -11.86 -10.23 -18.41
CA GLU A 198 -10.62 -9.94 -17.69
C GLU A 198 -10.60 -10.63 -16.32
N ILE A 199 -11.70 -10.62 -15.58
CA ILE A 199 -11.81 -11.33 -14.29
C ILE A 199 -11.62 -12.83 -14.45
N ARG A 200 -12.19 -13.46 -15.48
CA ARG A 200 -11.93 -14.88 -15.76
C ARG A 200 -10.47 -15.15 -16.11
N ALA A 201 -9.83 -14.25 -16.85
CA ALA A 201 -8.40 -14.35 -17.19
C ALA A 201 -7.53 -14.19 -15.93
N ILE A 202 -7.80 -13.19 -15.08
CA ILE A 202 -7.10 -12.96 -13.82
C ILE A 202 -7.17 -14.22 -12.93
N ARG A 203 -8.36 -14.80 -12.79
CA ARG A 203 -8.55 -16.04 -12.02
C ARG A 203 -7.76 -17.21 -12.62
N ALA A 204 -7.80 -17.39 -13.93
CA ALA A 204 -7.06 -18.44 -14.63
C ALA A 204 -5.55 -18.31 -14.46
N LEU A 205 -5.05 -17.08 -14.31
CA LEU A 205 -3.64 -16.78 -14.03
C LEU A 205 -3.26 -16.91 -12.55
N GLY A 206 -4.22 -17.18 -11.66
CA GLY A 206 -3.98 -17.38 -10.23
C GLY A 206 -4.11 -16.13 -9.36
N GLY A 207 -4.72 -15.05 -9.88
CA GLY A 207 -5.04 -13.86 -9.07
C GLY A 207 -6.25 -14.11 -8.16
N ASP A 208 -6.12 -13.75 -6.88
CA ASP A 208 -7.16 -13.87 -5.86
C ASP A 208 -7.92 -12.57 -5.62
N ALA A 209 -7.25 -11.46 -5.76
CA ALA A 209 -7.82 -10.11 -5.68
C ALA A 209 -7.23 -9.22 -6.77
N VAL A 210 -7.96 -8.18 -7.17
CA VAL A 210 -7.52 -7.23 -8.20
C VAL A 210 -7.64 -5.80 -7.71
N GLY A 211 -6.69 -4.95 -8.12
CA GLY A 211 -6.72 -3.52 -7.82
C GLY A 211 -5.70 -2.73 -8.62
N MET A 212 -5.69 -1.41 -8.41
CA MET A 212 -5.02 -0.44 -9.28
C MET A 212 -3.81 0.25 -8.62
N SER A 213 -3.24 -0.37 -7.56
CA SER A 213 -2.19 0.23 -6.72
C SER A 213 -1.15 -0.80 -6.28
N THR A 214 -0.39 -0.47 -5.24
CA THR A 214 0.40 -1.39 -4.39
C THR A 214 1.65 -1.99 -5.03
N VAL A 215 1.59 -2.47 -6.28
CA VAL A 215 2.71 -3.19 -6.91
C VAL A 215 3.92 -2.30 -7.17
N THR A 216 3.71 -1.01 -7.36
CA THR A 216 4.79 -0.02 -7.54
C THR A 216 5.53 0.23 -6.23
N GLU A 217 4.79 0.37 -5.14
CA GLU A 217 5.35 0.49 -3.80
C GLU A 217 6.06 -0.80 -3.37
N ALA A 218 5.46 -1.96 -3.65
CA ALA A 218 6.05 -3.25 -3.31
C ALA A 218 7.38 -3.51 -4.03
N LEU A 219 7.43 -3.28 -5.35
CA LEU A 219 8.67 -3.41 -6.13
C LEU A 219 9.74 -2.41 -5.67
N THR A 220 9.34 -1.18 -5.33
CA THR A 220 10.27 -0.17 -4.83
C THR A 220 10.77 -0.52 -3.43
N ALA A 221 9.93 -1.05 -2.56
CA ALA A 221 10.32 -1.52 -1.23
C ALA A 221 11.35 -2.67 -1.33
N ALA A 222 11.09 -3.65 -2.21
CA ALA A 222 12.04 -4.73 -2.46
C ALA A 222 13.39 -4.21 -2.97
N HIS A 223 13.39 -3.27 -3.93
CA HIS A 223 14.60 -2.61 -4.42
C HIS A 223 15.37 -1.88 -3.31
N CYS A 224 14.66 -1.23 -2.39
CA CYS A 224 15.24 -0.52 -1.25
C CYS A 224 15.61 -1.43 -0.07
N GLY A 225 15.36 -2.74 -0.16
CA GLY A 225 15.60 -3.69 0.94
C GLY A 225 14.72 -3.41 2.17
N LEU A 226 13.49 -2.92 1.98
CA LEU A 226 12.53 -2.70 3.05
C LEU A 226 11.63 -3.93 3.24
N PRO A 227 11.57 -4.51 4.46
CA PRO A 227 10.54 -5.50 4.81
C PRO A 227 9.15 -4.94 4.54
N LEU A 228 8.30 -5.76 3.91
CA LEU A 228 6.98 -5.33 3.42
C LEU A 228 5.87 -6.28 3.87
N LEU A 229 4.79 -5.71 4.41
CA LEU A 229 3.51 -6.35 4.61
C LEU A 229 2.46 -5.71 3.71
N GLY A 230 1.77 -6.51 2.90
CA GLY A 230 0.63 -6.05 2.09
C GLY A 230 -0.69 -6.58 2.66
N ILE A 231 -1.68 -5.70 2.83
CA ILE A 231 -3.02 -6.07 3.30
C ILE A 231 -4.06 -5.45 2.38
N SER A 232 -4.86 -6.29 1.73
CA SER A 232 -6.03 -5.86 0.95
C SER A 232 -7.30 -5.99 1.79
N VAL A 233 -8.15 -4.97 1.74
CA VAL A 233 -9.55 -5.08 2.14
C VAL A 233 -10.34 -5.46 0.90
N ILE A 234 -11.01 -6.61 0.92
CA ILE A 234 -11.90 -7.02 -0.15
C ILE A 234 -13.18 -6.19 -0.02
N THR A 235 -13.35 -5.22 -0.90
CA THR A 235 -14.48 -4.26 -0.80
C THR A 235 -15.71 -4.69 -1.57
N ASN A 236 -15.51 -5.45 -2.61
CA ASN A 236 -16.56 -5.93 -3.51
C ASN A 236 -16.18 -7.25 -4.15
N LEU A 237 -17.13 -7.97 -4.70
CA LEU A 237 -16.86 -9.03 -5.68
C LEU A 237 -16.77 -8.41 -7.08
N THR A 238 -15.88 -8.95 -7.89
CA THR A 238 -15.57 -8.40 -9.21
C THR A 238 -16.67 -8.68 -10.26
N ALA A 239 -16.58 -8.00 -11.40
CA ALA A 239 -17.55 -8.10 -12.48
C ALA A 239 -17.80 -9.55 -12.92
N GLY A 240 -19.09 -9.89 -13.10
CA GLY A 240 -19.52 -11.21 -13.51
C GLY A 240 -19.63 -12.24 -12.39
N MET A 241 -19.31 -11.90 -11.14
CA MET A 241 -19.47 -12.81 -10.00
C MET A 241 -20.85 -12.69 -9.34
N THR A 242 -21.44 -11.50 -9.30
CA THR A 242 -22.74 -11.24 -8.65
C THR A 242 -23.86 -10.91 -9.62
N GLY A 243 -23.55 -10.63 -10.91
CA GLY A 243 -24.50 -10.11 -11.88
C GLY A 243 -24.81 -8.61 -11.73
N ALA A 244 -24.32 -7.97 -10.67
CA ALA A 244 -24.46 -6.52 -10.44
C ALA A 244 -23.26 -5.74 -11.04
N ALA A 245 -23.47 -4.44 -11.29
CA ALA A 245 -22.39 -3.54 -11.66
C ALA A 245 -21.51 -3.25 -10.43
N VAL A 246 -20.19 -3.18 -10.62
CA VAL A 246 -19.24 -2.73 -9.60
C VAL A 246 -19.25 -1.21 -9.56
N THR A 247 -19.34 -0.61 -8.38
CA THR A 247 -19.35 0.84 -8.19
C THR A 247 -18.34 1.31 -7.16
N GLY A 248 -17.87 2.56 -7.31
CA GLY A 248 -17.00 3.18 -6.29
C GLY A 248 -17.70 3.42 -4.96
N GLU A 249 -19.04 3.54 -4.99
CA GLU A 249 -19.86 3.68 -3.77
C GLU A 249 -19.80 2.42 -2.93
N GLU A 250 -20.01 1.23 -3.53
CA GLU A 250 -19.90 -0.07 -2.85
C GLU A 250 -18.51 -0.24 -2.21
N VAL A 251 -17.44 0.15 -2.93
CA VAL A 251 -16.07 0.12 -2.42
C VAL A 251 -15.92 0.97 -1.16
N ASN A 252 -16.45 2.20 -1.18
CA ASN A 252 -16.36 3.14 -0.04
C ASN A 252 -17.22 2.70 1.14
N GLU A 253 -18.44 2.24 0.91
CA GLU A 253 -19.35 1.77 1.95
C GLU A 253 -18.77 0.55 2.69
N THR A 254 -18.29 -0.44 1.95
CA THR A 254 -17.66 -1.63 2.55
C THR A 254 -16.40 -1.26 3.30
N GLY A 255 -15.54 -0.41 2.72
CA GLY A 255 -14.33 0.07 3.40
C GLY A 255 -14.64 0.77 4.72
N ALA A 256 -15.62 1.67 4.72
CA ALA A 256 -16.08 2.37 5.92
C ALA A 256 -16.66 1.41 6.98
N ALA A 257 -17.46 0.43 6.56
CA ALA A 257 -18.05 -0.56 7.46
C ALA A 257 -17.00 -1.41 8.21
N VAL A 258 -15.85 -1.65 7.60
CA VAL A 258 -14.77 -2.46 8.23
C VAL A 258 -13.65 -1.63 8.85
N ALA A 259 -13.64 -0.31 8.67
CA ALA A 259 -12.52 0.56 9.09
C ALA A 259 -12.13 0.39 10.56
N GLY A 260 -13.10 0.28 11.48
CA GLY A 260 -12.84 0.06 12.90
C GLY A 260 -12.18 -1.31 13.18
N ARG A 261 -12.66 -2.36 12.52
CA ARG A 261 -12.08 -3.71 12.64
C ARG A 261 -10.68 -3.75 12.03
N PHE A 262 -10.49 -3.11 10.89
CA PHE A 262 -9.20 -3.00 10.22
C PHE A 262 -8.20 -2.22 11.09
N SER A 263 -8.60 -1.08 11.64
CA SER A 263 -7.75 -0.27 12.50
C SER A 263 -7.30 -1.05 13.74
N ARG A 264 -8.20 -1.79 14.41
CA ARG A 264 -7.84 -2.65 15.54
C ARG A 264 -6.82 -3.73 15.14
N TYR A 265 -7.01 -4.33 13.97
CA TYR A 265 -6.09 -5.34 13.44
C TYR A 265 -4.71 -4.76 13.13
N LEU A 266 -4.68 -3.64 12.42
CA LEU A 266 -3.42 -2.99 12.06
C LEU A 266 -2.67 -2.46 13.30
N THR A 267 -3.39 -1.94 14.31
CA THR A 267 -2.79 -1.55 15.60
C THR A 267 -2.12 -2.73 16.29
N LYS A 268 -2.79 -3.90 16.34
CA LYS A 268 -2.22 -5.11 16.94
C LYS A 268 -0.96 -5.56 16.18
N ILE A 269 -0.95 -5.52 14.85
CA ILE A 269 0.23 -5.82 14.05
C ILE A 269 1.38 -4.86 14.39
N VAL A 270 1.12 -3.55 14.43
CA VAL A 270 2.12 -2.53 14.76
C VAL A 270 2.71 -2.77 16.17
N GLU A 271 1.86 -3.08 17.14
CA GLU A 271 2.26 -3.40 18.53
C GLU A 271 3.29 -4.55 18.57
N GLU A 272 3.01 -5.62 17.85
CA GLU A 272 3.81 -6.85 17.86
C GLU A 272 5.03 -6.83 16.91
N MET A 273 5.15 -5.83 16.04
CA MET A 273 6.30 -5.73 15.15
C MET A 273 7.58 -5.45 15.95
N ASP A 274 8.61 -6.26 15.72
CA ASP A 274 9.98 -6.03 16.22
C ASP A 274 10.78 -5.21 15.19
N VAL A 275 10.87 -3.86 15.41
CA VAL A 275 11.50 -2.88 14.51
C VAL A 275 12.28 -1.81 15.26
#